data_48e60e130a7794b49e1d2d605e4c0398
#
_entry.id   48e60e130a7794b49e1d2d605e4c0398
#
_cell.length_a   1.000
_cell.length_b   1.000
_cell.length_c   1.000
_cell.angle_alpha   90.00
_cell.angle_beta   90.00
_cell.angle_gamma   90.00
#
_symmetry.space_group_name_H-M   'P 1'
#
loop_
_entity.id
_entity.type
_entity.pdbx_description
1 polymer ?
#
loop_
_entity_poly.entity_id
_entity_poly.type
_entity_poly.pdbx_seq_one_letter_code
_entity_poly.pdbx_strand_id
1 'polypeptide(L)'
;MGFKYQDRTLDGVLLEEAFRELEEFGADIVGTNCFRDPKRMLPLAARVRQTVSCFVAAQPVAYRCSEERPYFQIQQFHGHIAFPLELDPFVLTRFEMADYALKAKQMGINYIGGCCGTAPHHLRAMAEALGRTVPNSKYSPRLELHTIIGDKHHRKEKDERILCEQRYNPAVCHFLLKKSQKSQ
;
A
#
# COMPACT_ATOMS: atom_id res chain seq x y z
N MET A 1 -0.86 -15.20 12.41
CA MET A 1 -1.45 -16.43 11.80
C MET A 1 -1.87 -16.13 10.38
N GLY A 2 -1.63 -17.07 9.44
CA GLY A 2 -2.06 -16.93 8.04
C GLY A 2 -3.34 -17.74 7.78
N PHE A 3 -4.34 -17.10 7.17
CA PHE A 3 -5.60 -17.76 6.81
C PHE A 3 -5.65 -17.95 5.31
N LYS A 4 -5.53 -19.22 4.87
CA LYS A 4 -5.62 -19.58 3.45
C LYS A 4 -7.08 -19.66 2.99
N TYR A 5 -7.98 -20.13 3.83
CA TYR A 5 -9.40 -20.29 3.50
C TYR A 5 -10.23 -19.24 4.24
N GLN A 6 -10.74 -18.26 3.52
CA GLN A 6 -11.59 -17.16 3.99
C GLN A 6 -11.30 -16.74 5.46
N ASP A 7 -12.03 -17.30 6.43
CA ASP A 7 -12.00 -16.95 7.86
C ASP A 7 -11.77 -18.16 8.76
N ARG A 8 -11.17 -19.24 8.23
CA ARG A 8 -10.86 -20.46 9.00
C ARG A 8 -9.40 -20.83 8.90
N THR A 9 -8.92 -21.48 9.93
CA THR A 9 -7.62 -22.17 9.95
C THR A 9 -7.63 -23.37 9.01
N LEU A 10 -6.48 -24.01 8.78
CA LEU A 10 -6.39 -25.20 7.91
C LEU A 10 -7.16 -26.40 8.47
N ASP A 11 -7.30 -26.48 9.78
CA ASP A 11 -8.05 -27.49 10.53
C ASP A 11 -9.52 -27.12 10.75
N GLY A 12 -9.97 -26.01 10.17
CA GLY A 12 -11.38 -25.62 10.12
C GLY A 12 -11.89 -24.76 11.28
N VAL A 13 -11.03 -24.38 12.23
CA VAL A 13 -11.41 -23.53 13.36
C VAL A 13 -11.72 -22.10 12.85
N LEU A 14 -12.77 -21.49 13.37
CA LEU A 14 -13.12 -20.11 13.03
C LEU A 14 -12.04 -19.13 13.50
N LEU A 15 -11.88 -18.05 12.75
CA LEU A 15 -10.91 -16.98 13.03
C LEU A 15 -11.07 -16.46 14.48
N GLU A 16 -12.27 -16.17 14.89
CA GLU A 16 -12.57 -15.62 16.21
C GLU A 16 -12.27 -16.62 17.33
N GLU A 17 -12.57 -17.88 17.13
CA GLU A 17 -12.28 -18.95 18.09
C GLU A 17 -10.76 -19.12 18.26
N ALA A 18 -10.04 -19.27 17.15
CA ALA A 18 -8.59 -19.44 17.18
C ALA A 18 -7.86 -18.27 17.88
N PHE A 19 -8.33 -17.04 17.71
CA PHE A 19 -7.68 -15.90 18.36
C PHE A 19 -8.06 -15.74 19.83
N ARG A 20 -9.29 -16.14 20.25
CA ARG A 20 -9.63 -16.22 21.68
C ARG A 20 -8.78 -17.26 22.39
N GLU A 21 -8.66 -18.44 21.82
CA GLU A 21 -7.81 -19.50 22.40
C GLU A 21 -6.37 -19.02 22.56
N LEU A 22 -5.79 -18.33 21.57
CA LEU A 22 -4.44 -17.78 21.67
C LEU A 22 -4.32 -16.74 22.81
N GLU A 23 -5.30 -15.87 22.97
CA GLU A 23 -5.35 -14.91 24.07
C GLU A 23 -5.49 -15.62 25.43
N GLU A 24 -6.35 -16.64 25.54
CA GLU A 24 -6.51 -17.45 26.75
C GLU A 24 -5.25 -18.21 27.12
N PHE A 25 -4.44 -18.63 26.14
CA PHE A 25 -3.10 -19.20 26.37
C PHE A 25 -2.05 -18.15 26.76
N GLY A 26 -2.42 -16.88 26.89
CA GLY A 26 -1.55 -15.80 27.38
C GLY A 26 -0.78 -15.06 26.29
N ALA A 27 -1.24 -15.05 25.05
CA ALA A 27 -0.60 -14.25 24.01
C ALA A 27 -0.84 -12.75 24.23
N ASP A 28 0.22 -11.96 24.34
CA ASP A 28 0.16 -10.49 24.47
C ASP A 28 -0.26 -9.82 23.16
N ILE A 29 0.10 -10.42 22.02
CA ILE A 29 -0.22 -9.92 20.68
C ILE A 29 -0.66 -11.09 19.82
N VAL A 30 -1.82 -10.94 19.18
CA VAL A 30 -2.31 -11.87 18.15
C VAL A 30 -2.51 -11.14 16.83
N GLY A 31 -2.59 -11.85 15.71
CA GLY A 31 -2.85 -11.13 14.45
C GLY A 31 -2.74 -11.96 13.20
N THR A 32 -3.09 -11.31 12.09
CA THR A 32 -3.09 -11.90 10.76
C THR A 32 -1.84 -11.48 9.98
N ASN A 33 -1.26 -12.42 9.23
CA ASN A 33 -0.13 -12.12 8.38
C ASN A 33 -0.13 -12.95 7.10
N CYS A 34 0.51 -12.41 6.06
CA CYS A 34 0.77 -13.06 4.78
C CYS A 34 -0.50 -13.40 3.96
N PHE A 35 -0.35 -14.10 2.85
CA PHE A 35 -1.33 -14.57 1.89
C PHE A 35 -2.12 -13.47 1.16
N ARG A 36 -2.72 -12.53 1.88
CA ARG A 36 -3.67 -11.54 1.38
C ARG A 36 -3.07 -10.15 1.32
N ASP A 37 -3.54 -9.38 0.35
CA ASP A 37 -3.26 -7.95 0.27
C ASP A 37 -3.99 -7.16 1.38
N PRO A 38 -3.66 -5.88 1.59
CA PRO A 38 -4.30 -5.02 2.57
C PRO A 38 -5.83 -4.99 2.48
N LYS A 39 -6.37 -4.91 1.26
CA LYS A 39 -7.82 -4.80 1.04
C LYS A 39 -8.57 -6.02 1.60
N ARG A 40 -7.95 -7.20 1.52
CA ARG A 40 -8.56 -8.48 1.94
C ARG A 40 -8.17 -8.87 3.36
N MET A 41 -7.07 -8.35 3.86
CA MET A 41 -6.65 -8.63 5.24
C MET A 41 -7.35 -7.73 6.26
N LEU A 42 -7.54 -6.44 5.97
CA LEU A 42 -8.13 -5.49 6.93
C LEU A 42 -9.49 -5.92 7.50
N PRO A 43 -10.44 -6.46 6.71
CA PRO A 43 -11.69 -6.95 7.28
C PRO A 43 -11.51 -8.07 8.29
N LEU A 44 -10.56 -8.98 8.05
CA LEU A 44 -10.22 -10.05 8.99
C LEU A 44 -9.57 -9.51 10.27
N ALA A 45 -8.60 -8.60 10.12
CA ALA A 45 -7.95 -7.96 11.25
C ALA A 45 -8.93 -7.14 12.13
N ALA A 46 -9.92 -6.49 11.51
CA ALA A 46 -10.98 -5.79 12.23
C ALA A 46 -11.84 -6.75 13.06
N ARG A 47 -12.20 -7.91 12.52
CA ARG A 47 -12.94 -8.95 13.25
C ARG A 47 -12.11 -9.46 14.43
N VAL A 48 -10.81 -9.72 14.23
CA VAL A 48 -9.90 -10.09 15.34
C VAL A 48 -9.89 -9.00 16.42
N ARG A 49 -9.76 -7.71 16.03
CA ARG A 49 -9.75 -6.60 16.99
C ARG A 49 -11.03 -6.52 17.82
N GLN A 50 -12.17 -6.90 17.25
CA GLN A 50 -13.46 -6.94 17.97
C GLN A 50 -13.60 -8.16 18.90
N THR A 51 -12.79 -9.18 18.69
CA THR A 51 -12.90 -10.48 19.37
C THR A 51 -12.02 -10.57 20.61
N VAL A 52 -10.83 -9.96 20.59
CA VAL A 52 -9.81 -10.07 21.64
C VAL A 52 -9.56 -8.73 22.33
N SER A 53 -9.07 -8.78 23.57
CA SER A 53 -8.66 -7.60 24.35
C SER A 53 -7.17 -7.28 24.19
N CYS A 54 -6.33 -8.29 23.94
CA CYS A 54 -4.90 -8.14 23.73
C CYS A 54 -4.57 -7.32 22.46
N PHE A 55 -3.30 -7.03 22.22
CA PHE A 55 -2.89 -6.27 21.04
C PHE A 55 -3.10 -7.05 19.75
N VAL A 56 -3.42 -6.34 18.67
CA VAL A 56 -3.66 -6.96 17.36
C VAL A 56 -2.65 -6.48 16.33
N ALA A 57 -2.09 -7.44 15.60
CA ALA A 57 -1.17 -7.24 14.49
C ALA A 57 -1.84 -7.48 13.13
N ALA A 58 -1.48 -6.67 12.13
CA ALA A 58 -1.82 -6.92 10.72
C ALA A 58 -0.57 -6.74 9.84
N GLN A 59 -0.26 -7.77 9.05
CA GLN A 59 0.93 -7.82 8.21
C GLN A 59 0.60 -8.42 6.84
N PRO A 60 -0.12 -7.67 5.96
CA PRO A 60 -0.47 -8.12 4.62
C PRO A 60 0.75 -8.29 3.72
N VAL A 61 0.56 -9.00 2.61
CA VAL A 61 1.53 -9.01 1.52
C VAL A 61 1.44 -7.72 0.70
N ALA A 62 2.56 -7.28 0.14
CA ALA A 62 2.57 -6.13 -0.76
C ALA A 62 2.36 -6.54 -2.22
N TYR A 63 1.50 -7.54 -2.45
CA TYR A 63 1.09 -7.99 -3.79
C TYR A 63 -0.43 -7.87 -3.92
N ARG A 64 -0.89 -7.19 -4.97
CA ARG A 64 -2.32 -7.02 -5.28
C ARG A 64 -2.97 -8.37 -5.56
N CYS A 65 -4.10 -8.64 -4.91
CA CYS A 65 -4.94 -9.81 -5.13
C CYS A 65 -6.26 -9.39 -5.79
N SER A 66 -6.99 -10.35 -6.39
CA SER A 66 -8.34 -10.12 -6.92
C SER A 66 -9.40 -10.84 -6.08
N GLU A 67 -10.67 -10.60 -6.36
CA GLU A 67 -11.77 -11.31 -5.67
C GLU A 67 -11.75 -12.81 -6.01
N GLU A 68 -11.46 -13.14 -7.28
CA GLU A 68 -11.37 -14.52 -7.75
C GLU A 68 -10.09 -15.21 -7.27
N ARG A 69 -9.04 -14.41 -6.99
CA ARG A 69 -7.73 -14.89 -6.54
C ARG A 69 -7.30 -14.14 -5.30
N PRO A 70 -7.86 -14.50 -4.11
CA PRO A 70 -7.66 -13.74 -2.88
C PRO A 70 -6.28 -13.94 -2.22
N TYR A 71 -5.39 -14.75 -2.80
CA TYR A 71 -4.03 -14.99 -2.31
C TYR A 71 -2.99 -14.65 -3.35
N PHE A 72 -1.83 -14.16 -2.95
CA PHE A 72 -0.79 -13.77 -3.89
C PHE A 72 -0.18 -14.96 -4.66
N GLN A 73 -0.18 -16.17 -4.08
CA GLN A 73 0.39 -17.35 -4.72
C GLN A 73 -0.43 -17.89 -5.90
N ILE A 74 -1.70 -17.50 -6.02
CA ILE A 74 -2.58 -17.96 -7.11
C ILE A 74 -2.87 -16.87 -8.14
N GLN A 75 -2.16 -15.73 -8.08
CA GLN A 75 -2.26 -14.72 -9.11
C GLN A 75 -1.79 -15.28 -10.45
N GLN A 76 -2.44 -14.88 -11.53
CA GLN A 76 -2.09 -15.30 -12.88
C GLN A 76 -1.56 -14.13 -13.70
N PHE A 77 -0.51 -14.40 -14.45
CA PHE A 77 0.09 -13.48 -15.39
C PHE A 77 0.29 -14.22 -16.73
N HIS A 78 -0.16 -13.62 -17.82
CA HIS A 78 -0.10 -14.25 -19.16
C HIS A 78 -0.65 -15.70 -19.23
N GLY A 79 -1.69 -16.00 -18.44
CA GLY A 79 -2.37 -17.30 -18.49
C GLY A 79 -1.78 -18.40 -17.60
N HIS A 80 -0.71 -18.13 -16.85
CA HIS A 80 -0.10 -19.07 -15.90
C HIS A 80 0.04 -18.47 -14.49
N ILE A 81 0.34 -19.31 -13.49
CA ILE A 81 0.56 -18.87 -12.11
C ILE A 81 1.85 -18.06 -12.04
N ALA A 82 1.74 -16.81 -11.55
CA ALA A 82 2.86 -15.89 -11.45
C ALA A 82 3.85 -16.23 -10.32
N PHE A 83 3.38 -16.93 -9.28
CA PHE A 83 4.24 -17.33 -8.16
C PHE A 83 5.18 -18.48 -8.56
N PRO A 84 6.46 -18.45 -8.17
CA PRO A 84 7.11 -17.40 -7.35
C PRO A 84 7.86 -16.32 -8.14
N LEU A 85 7.99 -16.40 -9.47
CA LEU A 85 8.98 -15.67 -10.26
C LEU A 85 8.46 -14.41 -10.96
N GLU A 86 7.16 -14.27 -11.16
CA GLU A 86 6.54 -13.20 -11.96
C GLU A 86 5.56 -12.34 -11.15
N LEU A 87 5.94 -11.99 -9.92
CA LEU A 87 5.10 -11.22 -9.01
C LEU A 87 5.22 -9.70 -9.16
N ASP A 88 6.19 -9.19 -9.92
CA ASP A 88 6.44 -7.76 -10.08
C ASP A 88 5.22 -6.96 -10.55
N PRO A 89 4.38 -7.45 -11.51
CA PRO A 89 3.18 -6.73 -11.94
C PRO A 89 2.13 -6.54 -10.84
N PHE A 90 2.21 -7.31 -9.78
CA PHE A 90 1.26 -7.28 -8.66
C PHE A 90 1.75 -6.44 -7.48
N VAL A 91 2.99 -5.96 -7.49
CA VAL A 91 3.55 -5.17 -6.38
C VAL A 91 2.70 -3.93 -6.12
N LEU A 92 2.29 -3.75 -4.88
CA LEU A 92 1.59 -2.56 -4.42
C LEU A 92 2.53 -1.37 -4.36
N THR A 93 2.00 -0.20 -4.64
CA THR A 93 2.74 1.05 -4.50
C THR A 93 2.94 1.40 -3.03
N ARG A 94 3.94 2.22 -2.74
CA ARG A 94 4.14 2.80 -1.39
C ARG A 94 2.92 3.56 -0.86
N PHE A 95 2.13 4.14 -1.76
CA PHE A 95 0.93 4.91 -1.41
C PHE A 95 -0.22 4.02 -1.00
N GLU A 96 -0.41 2.88 -1.65
CA GLU A 96 -1.39 1.87 -1.25
C GLU A 96 -1.05 1.30 0.13
N MET A 97 0.25 1.07 0.41
CA MET A 97 0.69 0.61 1.73
C MET A 97 0.57 1.71 2.80
N ALA A 98 0.79 2.98 2.46
CA ALA A 98 0.55 4.10 3.36
C ALA A 98 -0.95 4.24 3.72
N ASP A 99 -1.84 4.13 2.74
CA ASP A 99 -3.30 4.13 2.94
C ASP A 99 -3.75 2.95 3.82
N TYR A 100 -3.18 1.77 3.58
CA TYR A 100 -3.38 0.62 4.45
C TYR A 100 -3.01 0.93 5.91
N ALA A 101 -1.85 1.53 6.15
CA ALA A 101 -1.40 1.84 7.50
C ALA A 101 -2.36 2.80 8.23
N LEU A 102 -2.87 3.83 7.53
CA LEU A 102 -3.88 4.74 8.07
C LEU A 102 -5.17 4.03 8.43
N LYS A 103 -5.68 3.18 7.53
CA LYS A 103 -6.91 2.39 7.75
C LYS A 103 -6.75 1.41 8.91
N ALA A 104 -5.62 0.70 8.98
CA ALA A 104 -5.31 -0.20 10.08
C ALA A 104 -5.30 0.51 11.43
N LYS A 105 -4.67 1.70 11.50
CA LYS A 105 -4.66 2.54 12.71
C LYS A 105 -6.08 2.95 13.12
N GLN A 106 -6.91 3.39 12.16
CA GLN A 106 -8.31 3.77 12.41
C GLN A 106 -9.15 2.61 12.95
N MET A 107 -8.83 1.38 12.55
CA MET A 107 -9.48 0.15 13.04
C MET A 107 -8.96 -0.31 14.42
N GLY A 108 -8.02 0.43 15.03
CA GLY A 108 -7.44 0.06 16.33
C GLY A 108 -6.41 -1.06 16.27
N ILE A 109 -5.81 -1.33 15.10
CA ILE A 109 -4.71 -2.27 14.98
C ILE A 109 -3.45 -1.66 15.61
N ASN A 110 -2.81 -2.43 16.49
CA ASN A 110 -1.71 -1.94 17.31
C ASN A 110 -0.33 -2.14 16.65
N TYR A 111 -0.12 -3.28 15.99
CA TYR A 111 1.10 -3.58 15.24
C TYR A 111 0.79 -3.61 13.74
N ILE A 112 1.28 -2.61 13.02
CA ILE A 112 1.03 -2.40 11.60
C ILE A 112 2.32 -2.66 10.83
N GLY A 113 2.35 -3.71 10.06
CA GLY A 113 3.53 -4.15 9.32
C GLY A 113 3.20 -4.59 7.90
N GLY A 114 4.10 -5.33 7.31
CA GLY A 114 3.94 -5.98 6.03
C GLY A 114 4.66 -7.31 5.98
N CYS A 115 4.31 -8.16 5.03
CA CYS A 115 4.87 -9.49 4.83
C CYS A 115 5.53 -9.59 3.44
N CYS A 116 5.34 -10.67 2.72
CA CYS A 116 5.94 -10.92 1.41
C CYS A 116 5.76 -9.73 0.44
N GLY A 117 6.81 -9.39 -0.30
CA GLY A 117 6.83 -8.26 -1.23
C GLY A 117 6.97 -6.88 -0.59
N THR A 118 6.91 -6.77 0.74
CA THR A 118 7.12 -5.49 1.42
C THR A 118 8.58 -5.09 1.39
N ALA A 119 8.85 -3.94 0.79
CA ALA A 119 10.18 -3.36 0.64
C ALA A 119 10.38 -2.15 1.60
N PRO A 120 11.63 -1.71 1.84
CA PRO A 120 11.93 -0.59 2.74
C PRO A 120 11.16 0.70 2.43
N HIS A 121 10.90 1.00 1.16
CA HIS A 121 10.14 2.18 0.76
C HIS A 121 8.64 2.09 1.13
N HIS A 122 8.07 0.88 1.22
CA HIS A 122 6.72 0.67 1.73
C HIS A 122 6.67 1.00 3.23
N LEU A 123 7.58 0.42 4.02
CA LEU A 123 7.65 0.67 5.46
C LEU A 123 7.87 2.16 5.79
N ARG A 124 8.73 2.83 5.03
CA ARG A 124 8.94 4.27 5.18
C ARG A 124 7.65 5.05 4.93
N ALA A 125 6.96 4.78 3.83
CA ALA A 125 5.71 5.46 3.50
C ALA A 125 4.60 5.20 4.54
N MET A 126 4.52 3.98 5.06
CA MET A 126 3.62 3.63 6.17
C MET A 126 3.96 4.42 7.44
N ALA A 127 5.23 4.49 7.81
CA ALA A 127 5.69 5.25 8.98
C ALA A 127 5.38 6.74 8.85
N GLU A 128 5.67 7.32 7.68
CA GLU A 128 5.39 8.74 7.37
C GLU A 128 3.88 9.04 7.45
N ALA A 129 3.04 8.19 6.86
CA ALA A 129 1.58 8.31 6.94
C ALA A 129 1.06 8.25 8.38
N LEU A 130 1.72 7.48 9.24
CA LEU A 130 1.41 7.40 10.69
C LEU A 130 2.01 8.56 11.51
N GLY A 131 2.59 9.57 10.87
CA GLY A 131 3.17 10.75 11.51
C GLY A 131 4.58 10.55 12.05
N ARG A 132 5.30 9.50 11.63
CA ARG A 132 6.68 9.23 12.04
C ARG A 132 7.65 9.70 10.97
N THR A 133 8.56 10.60 11.29
CA THR A 133 9.66 10.99 10.41
C THR A 133 10.87 10.12 10.72
N VAL A 134 11.31 9.33 9.74
CA VAL A 134 12.52 8.51 9.82
C VAL A 134 13.69 9.21 9.10
N PRO A 135 14.97 8.89 9.40
CA PRO A 135 16.12 9.56 8.78
C PRO A 135 16.08 9.57 7.26
N ASN A 136 15.53 8.53 6.64
CA ASN A 136 15.42 8.40 5.19
C ASN A 136 14.19 9.11 4.59
N SER A 137 13.33 9.75 5.38
CA SER A 137 12.18 10.54 4.89
C SER A 137 12.60 11.70 3.98
N LYS A 138 13.83 12.20 4.13
CA LYS A 138 14.41 13.21 3.22
C LYS A 138 14.48 12.76 1.75
N TYR A 139 14.41 11.46 1.49
CA TYR A 139 14.38 10.88 0.13
C TYR A 139 12.98 10.46 -0.31
N SER A 140 11.95 10.78 0.46
CA SER A 140 10.57 10.46 0.08
C SER A 140 10.12 11.33 -1.09
N PRO A 141 9.37 10.74 -2.05
CA PRO A 141 8.94 11.48 -3.22
C PRO A 141 7.95 12.58 -2.84
N ARG A 142 8.14 13.73 -3.41
CA ARG A 142 7.21 14.85 -3.32
C ARG A 142 6.19 14.72 -4.45
N LEU A 143 5.01 14.18 -4.11
CA LEU A 143 3.96 13.89 -5.11
C LEU A 143 3.43 15.13 -5.80
N GLU A 144 3.41 16.25 -5.13
CA GLU A 144 3.03 17.54 -5.69
C GLU A 144 3.90 17.95 -6.89
N LEU A 145 5.15 17.43 -6.95
CA LEU A 145 6.08 17.65 -8.05
C LEU A 145 6.02 16.58 -9.15
N HIS A 146 5.17 15.56 -8.98
CA HIS A 146 5.11 14.46 -9.94
C HIS A 146 4.49 14.91 -11.28
N THR A 147 5.12 14.56 -12.41
CA THR A 147 4.73 15.01 -13.74
C THR A 147 3.29 14.68 -14.11
N ILE A 148 2.78 13.51 -13.69
CA ILE A 148 1.44 13.00 -14.10
C ILE A 148 0.39 13.27 -13.02
N ILE A 149 0.72 13.03 -11.74
CA ILE A 149 -0.24 13.07 -10.62
C ILE A 149 0.01 14.22 -9.65
N GLY A 150 1.00 15.05 -9.92
CA GLY A 150 1.30 16.23 -9.11
C GLY A 150 0.25 17.35 -9.23
N ASP A 151 0.49 18.46 -8.56
CA ASP A 151 -0.39 19.61 -8.57
C ASP A 151 -0.74 20.03 -10.01
N LYS A 152 -2.02 20.37 -10.24
CA LYS A 152 -2.52 20.79 -11.57
C LYS A 152 -1.76 22.00 -12.11
N HIS A 153 -1.35 22.89 -11.25
CA HIS A 153 -0.59 24.08 -11.64
C HIS A 153 0.80 23.71 -12.18
N HIS A 154 1.50 22.84 -11.44
CA HIS A 154 2.83 22.37 -11.82
C HIS A 154 2.82 21.51 -13.10
N ARG A 155 1.75 20.73 -13.30
CA ARG A 155 1.51 19.94 -14.52
C ARG A 155 1.33 20.83 -15.73
N LYS A 156 0.47 21.85 -15.63
CA LYS A 156 0.16 22.76 -16.72
C LYS A 156 1.40 23.49 -17.24
N GLU A 157 2.21 24.04 -16.33
CA GLU A 157 3.46 24.72 -16.73
C GLU A 157 4.45 23.79 -17.41
N LYS A 158 4.56 22.53 -16.94
CA LYS A 158 5.49 21.56 -17.51
C LYS A 158 5.03 21.04 -18.87
N ASP A 159 3.73 20.78 -19.02
CA ASP A 159 3.14 20.35 -20.29
C ASP A 159 3.23 21.46 -21.36
N GLU A 160 2.98 22.71 -21.00
CA GLU A 160 3.16 23.86 -21.88
C GLU A 160 4.61 24.02 -22.32
N ARG A 161 5.57 23.81 -21.41
CA ARG A 161 6.99 23.88 -21.69
C ARG A 161 7.44 22.77 -22.64
N ILE A 162 7.04 21.51 -22.37
CA ILE A 162 7.38 20.35 -23.22
C ILE A 162 6.77 20.52 -24.61
N LEU A 163 5.50 20.93 -24.72
CA LEU A 163 4.83 21.17 -25.99
C LEU A 163 5.49 22.32 -26.76
N CYS A 164 5.94 23.35 -26.06
CA CYS A 164 6.66 24.46 -26.67
C CYS A 164 8.03 24.02 -27.19
N GLU A 165 8.80 23.30 -26.39
CA GLU A 165 10.12 22.78 -26.77
C GLU A 165 10.06 21.78 -27.94
N GLN A 166 8.98 21.03 -28.09
CA GLN A 166 8.74 20.14 -29.23
C GLN A 166 8.37 20.88 -30.51
N ARG A 167 7.75 22.07 -30.43
CA ARG A 167 7.28 22.83 -31.58
C ARG A 167 8.19 23.96 -32.01
N TYR A 168 9.00 24.49 -31.10
CA TYR A 168 9.79 25.70 -31.34
C TYR A 168 11.20 25.58 -30.79
N ASN A 169 12.10 26.37 -31.33
CA ASN A 169 13.43 26.57 -30.78
C ASN A 169 13.35 27.09 -29.32
N PRO A 170 14.23 26.67 -28.41
CA PRO A 170 14.22 27.07 -27.01
C PRO A 170 14.13 28.59 -26.73
N ALA A 171 14.74 29.41 -27.58
CA ALA A 171 14.68 30.88 -27.48
C ALA A 171 13.25 31.40 -27.75
N VAL A 172 12.52 30.81 -28.67
CA VAL A 172 11.13 31.16 -29.01
C VAL A 172 10.19 30.69 -27.89
N CYS A 173 10.42 29.50 -27.34
CA CYS A 173 9.68 28.99 -26.20
C CYS A 173 9.76 29.91 -24.99
N HIS A 174 10.95 30.36 -24.65
CA HIS A 174 11.16 31.29 -23.54
C HIS A 174 10.41 32.62 -23.71
N PHE A 175 10.34 33.11 -24.95
CA PHE A 175 9.59 34.33 -25.28
C PHE A 175 8.08 34.16 -25.18
N LEU A 176 7.53 33.04 -25.67
CA LEU A 176 6.11 32.73 -25.64
C LEU A 176 5.60 32.48 -24.23
N LEU A 177 6.33 31.75 -23.39
CA LEU A 177 5.98 31.45 -22.01
C LEU A 177 5.99 32.73 -21.12
N LYS A 178 6.93 33.66 -21.37
CA LYS A 178 6.91 34.97 -20.67
C LYS A 178 5.72 35.86 -21.05
N LYS A 179 5.17 35.73 -22.25
CA LYS A 179 3.98 36.49 -22.64
C LYS A 179 2.70 35.96 -21.99
N SER A 180 2.56 34.64 -21.81
CA SER A 180 1.38 34.05 -21.17
C SER A 180 1.25 34.41 -19.70
N GLN A 181 2.37 34.61 -19.00
CA GLN A 181 2.39 35.03 -17.58
C GLN A 181 2.06 36.53 -17.34
N LYS A 182 2.13 37.36 -18.38
CA LYS A 182 1.77 38.80 -18.27
C LYS A 182 0.29 39.09 -18.61
N SER A 183 -0.47 38.06 -19.01
CA SER A 183 -1.89 38.18 -19.42
C SER A 183 -2.86 37.59 -18.40
N GLN A 184 -2.36 37.20 -17.22
CA GLN A 184 -3.13 36.81 -16.04
C GLN A 184 -2.93 37.86 -14.92
#